data_1af6e0eaacf5427e1f6c25936974100c
#
_entry.id   1af6e0eaacf5427e1f6c25936974100c
#
_cell.length_a   1.000
_cell.length_b   1.000
_cell.length_c   1.000
_cell.angle_alpha   90.00
_cell.angle_beta   90.00
_cell.angle_gamma   90.00
#
_symmetry.space_group_name_H-M   'P 1'
#
loop_
_entity.id
_entity.type
_entity.pdbx_description
1 polymer ?
#
loop_
_entity_poly.entity_id
_entity_poly.type
_entity_poly.pdbx_seq_one_letter_code
_entity_poly.pdbx_strand_id
1 'polypeptide(L)'
;ELGNDLPPQALAQLVRMFFSDESRALADLRAALHVGEPQRTMLAAHKLKGSARMLGFWRLADLVTEFEEAEGRGQTVRTPAQACALLNTAVEETQAAVQATQAKAAALPA
;
A
#
# COMPACT_ATOMS: atom_id res chain seq x y z
N GLU A 1 -11.84 -15.51 6.45
CA GLU A 1 -11.04 -14.29 6.31
C GLU A 1 -11.93 -13.08 6.15
N LEU A 2 -11.52 -11.99 6.76
CA LEU A 2 -12.30 -10.77 6.77
C LEU A 2 -12.59 -10.22 5.36
N GLY A 3 -11.60 -10.30 4.47
CA GLY A 3 -11.75 -9.80 3.12
C GLY A 3 -12.79 -10.55 2.29
N ASN A 4 -13.01 -11.82 2.59
CA ASN A 4 -13.97 -12.65 1.87
C ASN A 4 -15.40 -12.49 2.40
N ASP A 5 -15.52 -12.00 3.63
CA ASP A 5 -16.84 -11.83 4.27
C ASP A 5 -17.47 -10.46 4.01
N LEU A 6 -16.71 -9.53 3.43
CA LEU A 6 -17.20 -8.19 3.17
C LEU A 6 -18.07 -8.14 1.91
N PRO A 7 -19.19 -7.40 1.95
CA PRO A 7 -19.95 -7.13 0.73
C PRO A 7 -19.08 -6.39 -0.30
N PRO A 8 -19.33 -6.59 -1.61
CA PRO A 8 -18.55 -5.91 -2.65
C PRO A 8 -18.53 -4.38 -2.50
N GLN A 9 -19.63 -3.78 -2.06
CA GLN A 9 -19.71 -2.34 -1.87
C GLN A 9 -18.81 -1.87 -0.73
N ALA A 10 -18.78 -2.62 0.37
CA ALA A 10 -17.92 -2.30 1.51
C ALA A 10 -16.44 -2.44 1.13
N LEU A 11 -16.10 -3.49 0.39
CA LEU A 11 -14.74 -3.70 -0.09
C LEU A 11 -14.30 -2.57 -1.03
N ALA A 12 -15.15 -2.18 -1.97
CA ALA A 12 -14.87 -1.08 -2.89
C ALA A 12 -14.63 0.22 -2.15
N GLN A 13 -15.39 0.47 -1.09
CA GLN A 13 -15.24 1.67 -0.26
C GLN A 13 -13.90 1.65 0.48
N LEU A 14 -13.52 0.51 1.06
CA LEU A 14 -12.23 0.36 1.74
C LEU A 14 -11.07 0.57 0.78
N VAL A 15 -11.17 0.06 -0.43
CA VAL A 15 -10.15 0.24 -1.47
C VAL A 15 -10.01 1.73 -1.82
N ARG A 16 -11.12 2.43 -2.01
CA ARG A 16 -11.10 3.87 -2.29
C ARG A 16 -10.44 4.65 -1.15
N MET A 17 -10.75 4.29 0.09
CA MET A 17 -10.16 4.93 1.26
C MET A 17 -8.66 4.69 1.33
N PHE A 18 -8.22 3.49 0.98
CA PHE A 18 -6.80 3.14 0.99
C PHE A 18 -5.98 4.04 0.05
N PHE A 19 -6.53 4.36 -1.11
CA PHE A 19 -5.82 5.17 -2.12
C PHE A 19 -6.15 6.66 -2.06
N SER A 20 -7.02 7.08 -1.16
CA SER A 20 -7.38 8.49 -1.05
C SER A 20 -6.23 9.29 -0.44
N ASP A 21 -6.24 10.60 -0.68
CA ASP A 21 -5.27 11.51 -0.07
C ASP A 21 -5.40 11.53 1.45
N GLU A 22 -6.53 11.05 1.97
CA GLU A 22 -6.79 10.95 3.39
C GLU A 22 -6.22 9.69 4.01
N SER A 23 -5.67 8.78 3.20
CA SER A 23 -5.04 7.56 3.70
C SER A 23 -3.79 7.93 4.50
N ARG A 24 -3.90 7.88 5.81
CA ARG A 24 -2.82 8.25 6.71
C ARG A 24 -1.60 7.34 6.56
N ALA A 25 -1.84 6.04 6.45
CA ALA A 25 -0.74 5.08 6.41
C ALA A 25 0.18 5.33 5.21
N LEU A 26 -0.42 5.56 4.03
CA LEU A 26 0.35 5.80 2.82
C LEU A 26 1.04 7.17 2.86
N ALA A 27 0.34 8.20 3.32
CA ALA A 27 0.90 9.54 3.46
C ALA A 27 2.04 9.56 4.47
N ASP A 28 1.88 8.88 5.60
CA ASP A 28 2.90 8.79 6.64
C ASP A 28 4.16 8.09 6.12
N LEU A 29 4.00 7.02 5.35
CA LEU A 29 5.15 6.32 4.77
C LEU A 29 5.89 7.20 3.77
N ARG A 30 5.16 7.89 2.88
CA ARG A 30 5.78 8.81 1.93
C ARG A 30 6.57 9.92 2.65
N ALA A 31 5.98 10.50 3.67
CA ALA A 31 6.63 11.55 4.45
C ALA A 31 7.87 11.02 5.16
N ALA A 32 7.78 9.84 5.78
CA ALA A 32 8.90 9.24 6.49
C ALA A 32 10.06 8.91 5.54
N LEU A 33 9.75 8.38 4.36
CA LEU A 33 10.76 8.08 3.34
C LEU A 33 11.44 9.36 2.84
N HIS A 34 10.67 10.41 2.64
CA HIS A 34 11.19 11.68 2.14
C HIS A 34 12.15 12.33 3.15
N VAL A 35 11.81 12.29 4.42
CA VAL A 35 12.64 12.83 5.50
C VAL A 35 13.83 11.93 5.80
N GLY A 36 13.69 10.64 5.58
CA GLY A 36 14.74 9.67 5.84
C GLY A 36 14.88 9.29 7.32
N GLU A 37 13.77 9.27 8.05
CA GLU A 37 13.76 8.87 9.46
C GLU A 37 13.45 7.37 9.59
N PRO A 38 14.42 6.54 10.02
CA PRO A 38 14.25 5.08 10.03
C PRO A 38 13.08 4.60 10.88
N GLN A 39 12.92 5.11 12.08
CA GLN A 39 11.86 4.66 12.98
C GLN A 39 10.47 4.99 12.45
N ARG A 40 10.30 6.19 11.91
CA ARG A 40 9.03 6.59 11.29
C ARG A 40 8.71 5.74 10.09
N THR A 41 9.72 5.47 9.25
CA THR A 41 9.58 4.61 8.08
C THR A 41 9.14 3.21 8.48
N MET A 42 9.78 2.64 9.51
CA MET A 42 9.46 1.30 9.99
C MET A 42 8.02 1.21 10.51
N LEU A 43 7.61 2.17 11.33
CA LEU A 43 6.25 2.20 11.88
C LEU A 43 5.19 2.38 10.79
N ALA A 44 5.42 3.31 9.88
CA ALA A 44 4.49 3.58 8.78
C ALA A 44 4.39 2.37 7.84
N ALA A 45 5.52 1.74 7.51
CA ALA A 45 5.55 0.55 6.69
C ALA A 45 4.80 -0.60 7.35
N HIS A 46 4.97 -0.78 8.65
CA HIS A 46 4.26 -1.83 9.40
C HIS A 46 2.74 -1.66 9.31
N LYS A 47 2.25 -0.45 9.50
CA LYS A 47 0.82 -0.16 9.41
C LYS A 47 0.29 -0.38 8.00
N LEU A 48 1.01 0.12 7.00
CA LEU A 48 0.61 -0.03 5.61
C LEU A 48 0.60 -1.48 5.18
N LYS A 49 1.58 -2.28 5.65
CA LYS A 49 1.66 -3.71 5.39
C LYS A 49 0.38 -4.42 5.83
N GLY A 50 -0.10 -4.13 7.04
CA GLY A 50 -1.32 -4.71 7.55
C GLY A 50 -2.53 -4.41 6.67
N SER A 51 -2.70 -3.14 6.29
CA SER A 51 -3.79 -2.71 5.43
C SER A 51 -3.71 -3.34 4.03
N ALA A 52 -2.51 -3.36 3.45
CA ALA A 52 -2.30 -3.93 2.13
C ALA A 52 -2.61 -5.43 2.10
N ARG A 53 -2.18 -6.17 3.12
CA ARG A 53 -2.47 -7.60 3.24
C ARG A 53 -3.96 -7.86 3.40
N MET A 54 -4.64 -7.06 4.21
CA MET A 54 -6.08 -7.21 4.42
C MET A 54 -6.86 -7.03 3.13
N LEU A 55 -6.42 -6.12 2.26
CA LEU A 55 -7.06 -5.86 0.97
C LEU A 55 -6.55 -6.75 -0.17
N GLY A 56 -5.56 -7.60 0.10
CA GLY A 56 -5.01 -8.50 -0.90
C GLY A 56 -4.00 -7.86 -1.83
N PHE A 57 -3.43 -6.73 -1.47
CA PHE A 57 -2.43 -6.01 -2.28
C PHE A 57 -1.03 -6.56 -1.98
N TRP A 58 -0.76 -7.78 -2.46
CA TRP A 58 0.43 -8.53 -2.08
C TRP A 58 1.73 -7.90 -2.55
N ARG A 59 1.76 -7.33 -3.77
CA ARG A 59 2.98 -6.67 -4.28
C ARG A 59 3.33 -5.45 -3.44
N LEU A 60 2.33 -4.66 -3.08
CA LEU A 60 2.53 -3.51 -2.23
C LEU A 60 2.95 -3.95 -0.83
N ALA A 61 2.31 -4.98 -0.29
CA ALA A 61 2.66 -5.53 1.02
C ALA A 61 4.10 -6.03 1.04
N ASP A 62 4.56 -6.72 -0.01
CA ASP A 62 5.93 -7.21 -0.11
C ASP A 62 6.94 -6.06 -0.14
N LEU A 63 6.65 -5.01 -0.89
CA LEU A 63 7.54 -3.86 -0.97
C LEU A 63 7.68 -3.15 0.37
N VAL A 64 6.56 -2.89 1.06
CA VAL A 64 6.62 -2.21 2.35
C VAL A 64 7.24 -3.09 3.43
N THR A 65 7.11 -4.42 3.31
CA THR A 65 7.83 -5.36 4.18
C THR A 65 9.34 -5.21 3.99
N GLU A 66 9.81 -5.07 2.74
CA GLU A 66 11.21 -4.80 2.45
C GLU A 66 11.69 -3.53 3.14
N PHE A 67 10.91 -2.45 3.08
CA PHE A 67 11.26 -1.20 3.75
C PHE A 67 11.37 -1.39 5.26
N GLU A 68 10.41 -2.08 5.86
CA GLU A 68 10.39 -2.36 7.29
C GLU A 68 11.61 -3.15 7.72
N GLU A 69 11.94 -4.21 6.99
CA GLU A 69 13.07 -5.07 7.30
C GLU A 69 14.40 -4.37 7.12
N ALA A 70 14.56 -3.60 6.04
CA ALA A 70 15.79 -2.86 5.79
C ALA A 70 16.05 -1.84 6.89
N GLU A 71 15.04 -1.10 7.30
CA GLU A 71 15.17 -0.12 8.38
C GLU A 71 15.46 -0.81 9.72
N GLY A 72 14.83 -1.96 9.97
CA GLY A 72 15.07 -2.73 11.19
C GLY A 72 16.50 -3.25 11.29
N ARG A 73 17.16 -3.50 10.14
CA ARG A 73 18.56 -3.93 10.11
C ARG A 73 19.54 -2.76 10.02
N GLY A 74 19.04 -1.52 9.94
CA GLY A 74 19.89 -0.35 9.75
C GLY A 74 20.55 -0.30 8.38
N GLN A 75 19.99 -1.02 7.40
CA GLN A 75 20.52 -1.09 6.04
C GLN A 75 19.69 -0.21 5.12
N THR A 76 20.24 0.93 4.76
CA THR A 76 19.58 1.83 3.82
C THR A 76 20.30 1.69 2.48
N VAL A 77 19.73 0.86 1.59
CA VAL A 77 20.30 0.61 0.26
C VAL A 77 19.76 1.56 -0.81
N ARG A 78 18.75 2.35 -0.48
CA ARG A 78 18.10 3.26 -1.42
C ARG A 78 18.08 4.68 -0.86
N THR A 79 18.21 5.65 -1.76
CA THR A 79 17.98 7.06 -1.37
C THR A 79 16.49 7.26 -1.09
N PRO A 80 16.13 8.31 -0.33
CA PRO A 80 14.72 8.63 -0.14
C PRO A 80 13.95 8.78 -1.46
N ALA A 81 14.56 9.40 -2.47
CA ALA A 81 13.92 9.56 -3.77
C ALA A 81 13.67 8.21 -4.46
N GLN A 82 14.62 7.29 -4.38
CA GLN A 82 14.46 5.95 -4.95
C GLN A 82 13.36 5.17 -4.25
N ALA A 83 13.33 5.24 -2.92
CA ALA A 83 12.31 4.55 -2.12
C ALA A 83 10.91 5.09 -2.43
N CYS A 84 10.75 6.41 -2.51
CA CYS A 84 9.47 7.03 -2.85
C CYS A 84 9.03 6.66 -4.28
N ALA A 85 9.96 6.62 -5.22
CA ALA A 85 9.65 6.23 -6.60
C ALA A 85 9.14 4.79 -6.68
N LEU A 86 9.77 3.87 -5.95
CA LEU A 86 9.34 2.48 -5.88
C LEU A 86 7.95 2.36 -5.25
N LEU A 87 7.70 3.08 -4.18
CA LEU A 87 6.41 3.08 -3.51
C LEU A 87 5.32 3.61 -4.45
N ASN A 88 5.56 4.72 -5.11
CA ASN A 88 4.60 5.31 -6.03
C ASN A 88 4.29 4.38 -7.21
N THR A 89 5.31 3.71 -7.77
CA THR A 89 5.12 2.74 -8.84
C THR A 89 4.26 1.58 -8.36
N ALA A 90 4.54 1.04 -7.18
CA ALA A 90 3.75 -0.07 -6.63
C ALA A 90 2.30 0.34 -6.37
N VAL A 91 2.08 1.56 -5.88
CA VAL A 91 0.74 2.10 -5.66
C VAL A 91 -0.01 2.24 -7.00
N GLU A 92 0.64 2.79 -8.01
CA GLU A 92 0.05 2.97 -9.34
C GLU A 92 -0.32 1.63 -9.97
N GLU A 93 0.58 0.65 -9.88
CA GLU A 93 0.31 -0.71 -10.39
C GLU A 93 -0.86 -1.35 -9.67
N THR A 94 -0.93 -1.19 -8.35
CA THR A 94 -2.02 -1.73 -7.54
C THR A 94 -3.35 -1.06 -7.91
N GLN A 95 -3.35 0.26 -8.06
CA GLN A 95 -4.55 1.00 -8.48
C GLN A 95 -5.03 0.55 -9.87
N ALA A 96 -4.11 0.38 -10.80
CA ALA A 96 -4.45 -0.06 -12.15
C ALA A 96 -5.06 -1.47 -12.14
N ALA A 97 -4.49 -2.38 -11.34
CA ALA A 97 -5.02 -3.73 -11.20
C ALA A 97 -6.42 -3.73 -10.58
N VAL A 98 -6.64 -2.90 -9.56
CA VAL A 98 -7.95 -2.76 -8.92
C VAL A 98 -8.97 -2.21 -9.90
N GLN A 99 -8.62 -1.17 -10.63
CA GLN A 99 -9.51 -0.56 -11.62
C GLN A 99 -9.88 -1.54 -12.73
N ALA A 100 -8.91 -2.32 -13.21
CA ALA A 100 -9.16 -3.34 -14.22
C ALA A 100 -10.12 -4.41 -13.71
N THR A 101 -9.95 -4.85 -12.47
CA THR A 101 -10.82 -5.83 -11.83
C THR A 101 -12.23 -5.29 -11.66
N GLN A 102 -12.36 -4.04 -11.22
CA GLN A 102 -13.67 -3.40 -11.04
C GLN A 102 -14.39 -3.20 -12.37
N ALA A 103 -13.67 -2.77 -13.40
CA ALA A 103 -14.23 -2.59 -14.73
C ALA A 103 -14.72 -3.93 -15.30
N LYS A 104 -13.94 -5.00 -15.10
CA LYS A 104 -14.32 -6.35 -15.54
C LYS A 104 -15.56 -6.83 -14.81
N ALA A 105 -15.63 -6.62 -13.51
CA ALA A 105 -16.80 -7.01 -12.72
C ALA A 105 -18.04 -6.22 -13.14
N ALA A 106 -17.91 -4.93 -13.44
CA ALA A 106 -19.00 -4.09 -13.89
C ALA A 106 -19.50 -4.48 -15.29
N ALA A 107 -18.64 -5.07 -16.11
CA ALA A 107 -18.99 -5.51 -17.47
C ALA A 107 -19.68 -6.86 -17.51
N LEU A 108 -19.66 -7.63 -16.42
CA LEU A 108 -20.31 -8.93 -16.37
C LEU A 108 -21.84 -8.77 -16.35
N PRO A 109 -22.56 -9.63 -17.08
CA PRO A 109 -24.03 -9.59 -17.01
C PRO A 109 -24.50 -9.93 -15.61
N ALA A 110 -25.56 -9.28 -15.22
CA ALA A 110 -26.15 -9.48 -13.90
C ALA A 110 -26.71 -10.91 -13.74
#